data_d9c911f32643ce990ac4977e223ab573
#
_entry.id   d9c911f32643ce990ac4977e223ab573
#
_cell.length_a   1.000
_cell.length_b   1.000
_cell.length_c   1.000
_cell.angle_alpha   90.00
_cell.angle_beta   90.00
_cell.angle_gamma   90.00
#
_symmetry.space_group_name_H-M   'P 1'
#
loop_
_entity.id
_entity.type
_entity.pdbx_description
1 polymer ?
#
loop_
_entity_poly.entity_id
_entity_poly.type
_entity_poly.pdbx_seq_one_letter_code
_entity_poly.pdbx_strand_id
1 'polypeptide(L)'
;ILKIGAVPGFYLPWMSFPIDDQRRSGFLFPTLARSSQMGLDITTPYYLNLAPDYDALMTPRFTEFGGTTLGTKIRHMNADSEQSLYFNWALSDPNSTQQRWLTEFNHKGQISPTLSSSIHIKRVSDAEVFNDFDLTQAANETNSLASKAQVNYQGDNVWLSSASLALITHQNLTTSTPAYDQLPHASLAGGATIDYDSVPVTGRYQLDLSHFTRDTSHLAANSQLTGTRIHLQPSVSSSWTTDYSFIKPKLSLPITQYQLANTPTNIQASKTRMVPQFELDTGLLFERELNMGYSQTLEPR
;
A
#
# COMPACT_ATOMS: atom_id res chain seq x y z
N ILE A 1 -7.04 3.91 -43.63
CA ILE A 1 -8.50 4.04 -43.35
C ILE A 1 -8.96 2.70 -42.81
N LEU A 2 -9.37 2.65 -41.54
CA LEU A 2 -10.03 1.47 -40.99
C LEU A 2 -11.49 1.49 -41.42
N LYS A 3 -11.94 0.47 -42.12
CA LYS A 3 -13.32 0.35 -42.60
C LYS A 3 -14.05 -0.72 -41.78
N ILE A 4 -15.25 -0.41 -41.31
CA ILE A 4 -16.19 -1.40 -40.76
C ILE A 4 -17.30 -1.58 -41.82
N GLY A 5 -17.20 -2.65 -42.63
CA GLY A 5 -18.04 -2.83 -43.83
C GLY A 5 -17.72 -1.79 -44.91
N ALA A 6 -18.74 -1.14 -45.47
CA ALA A 6 -18.59 -0.09 -46.48
C ALA A 6 -18.40 1.33 -45.90
N VAL A 7 -18.48 1.50 -44.57
CA VAL A 7 -18.40 2.79 -43.90
C VAL A 7 -16.96 3.02 -43.40
N PRO A 8 -16.33 4.18 -43.75
CA PRO A 8 -15.04 4.52 -43.17
C PRO A 8 -15.25 4.84 -41.68
N GLY A 9 -14.88 3.90 -40.80
CA GLY A 9 -15.06 4.03 -39.34
C GLY A 9 -14.07 4.98 -38.68
N PHE A 10 -12.84 5.11 -39.24
CA PHE A 10 -11.82 5.98 -38.69
C PHE A 10 -10.83 6.42 -39.77
N TYR A 11 -10.60 7.71 -39.90
CA TYR A 11 -9.60 8.30 -40.78
C TYR A 11 -8.50 8.96 -39.91
N LEU A 12 -7.32 8.32 -39.82
CA LEU A 12 -6.11 8.94 -39.30
C LEU A 12 -5.27 9.38 -40.49
N PRO A 13 -5.08 10.68 -40.70
CA PRO A 13 -4.30 11.17 -41.85
C PRO A 13 -2.80 10.83 -41.71
N TRP A 14 -2.35 10.52 -40.52
CA TRP A 14 -0.94 10.15 -40.20
C TRP A 14 -0.88 9.19 -39.05
N MET A 15 -0.17 8.08 -39.18
CA MET A 15 0.17 7.17 -38.09
C MET A 15 1.59 6.63 -38.35
N SER A 16 2.51 6.93 -37.48
CA SER A 16 3.89 6.46 -37.51
C SER A 16 4.11 5.50 -36.35
N PHE A 17 4.50 4.26 -36.63
CA PHE A 17 4.92 3.30 -35.64
C PHE A 17 6.43 3.16 -35.67
N PRO A 18 7.14 3.30 -34.54
CA PRO A 18 8.54 2.92 -34.46
C PRO A 18 8.63 1.40 -34.69
N ILE A 19 9.48 1.00 -35.61
CA ILE A 19 9.83 -0.42 -35.88
C ILE A 19 11.04 -0.82 -34.99
N ASP A 20 11.68 0.17 -34.35
CA ASP A 20 12.81 0.03 -33.44
C ASP A 20 12.36 0.08 -31.98
N ASP A 21 13.19 -0.43 -31.06
CA ASP A 21 12.93 -0.40 -29.61
C ASP A 21 13.12 0.98 -28.98
N GLN A 22 13.26 2.05 -29.80
CA GLN A 22 13.44 3.42 -29.30
C GLN A 22 12.11 4.03 -28.89
N ARG A 23 12.07 4.56 -27.65
CA ARG A 23 10.92 5.33 -27.18
C ARG A 23 10.84 6.66 -27.94
N ARG A 24 9.67 6.94 -28.54
CA ARG A 24 9.39 8.19 -29.27
C ARG A 24 8.08 8.79 -28.79
N SER A 25 8.06 10.13 -28.77
CA SER A 25 6.82 10.87 -28.48
C SER A 25 5.83 10.70 -29.62
N GLY A 26 4.54 10.57 -29.27
CA GLY A 26 3.48 10.42 -30.26
C GLY A 26 2.13 10.04 -29.67
N PHE A 27 1.11 10.10 -30.50
CA PHE A 27 -0.21 9.60 -30.14
C PHE A 27 -0.20 8.09 -30.02
N LEU A 28 -0.84 7.61 -28.95
CA LEU A 28 -1.17 6.20 -28.80
C LEU A 28 -2.55 5.91 -29.41
N PHE A 29 -2.90 4.63 -29.48
CA PHE A 29 -4.22 4.25 -29.99
C PHE A 29 -5.33 4.89 -29.14
N PRO A 30 -6.24 5.63 -29.78
CA PRO A 30 -7.41 6.13 -29.08
C PRO A 30 -8.32 4.98 -28.70
N THR A 31 -8.98 5.10 -27.55
CA THR A 31 -10.06 4.22 -27.15
C THR A 31 -11.39 4.89 -27.39
N LEU A 32 -12.33 4.10 -27.90
CA LEU A 32 -13.71 4.51 -28.12
C LEU A 32 -14.62 3.51 -27.41
N ALA A 33 -15.41 4.00 -26.48
CA ALA A 33 -16.35 3.21 -25.72
C ALA A 33 -17.73 3.87 -25.67
N ARG A 34 -18.75 3.14 -25.25
CA ARG A 34 -20.07 3.67 -24.95
C ARG A 34 -20.65 2.94 -23.76
N SER A 35 -21.13 3.69 -22.79
CA SER A 35 -21.80 3.18 -21.60
C SER A 35 -23.09 3.92 -21.32
N SER A 36 -23.99 3.35 -20.53
CA SER A 36 -25.20 4.03 -20.08
C SER A 36 -24.92 5.20 -19.14
N GLN A 37 -23.79 5.15 -18.43
CA GLN A 37 -23.40 6.16 -17.45
C GLN A 37 -22.67 7.35 -18.08
N MET A 38 -21.73 7.11 -19.01
CA MET A 38 -20.87 8.14 -19.60
C MET A 38 -21.27 8.54 -21.03
N GLY A 39 -22.19 7.80 -21.64
CA GLY A 39 -22.54 7.98 -23.06
C GLY A 39 -21.39 7.56 -23.97
N LEU A 40 -21.10 8.35 -24.99
CA LEU A 40 -19.92 8.21 -25.84
C LEU A 40 -18.68 8.63 -25.04
N ASP A 41 -17.64 7.79 -25.03
CA ASP A 41 -16.37 7.98 -24.33
C ASP A 41 -15.21 7.85 -25.32
N ILE A 42 -14.46 8.93 -25.48
CA ILE A 42 -13.32 9.03 -26.39
C ILE A 42 -12.09 9.42 -25.59
N THR A 43 -11.07 8.58 -25.60
CA THR A 43 -9.79 8.86 -24.95
C THR A 43 -8.67 8.81 -25.97
N THR A 44 -7.83 9.87 -26.04
CA THR A 44 -6.75 10.00 -27.02
C THR A 44 -5.41 10.22 -26.32
N PRO A 45 -4.70 9.17 -25.90
CA PRO A 45 -3.45 9.33 -25.17
C PRO A 45 -2.33 9.87 -26.07
N TYR A 46 -1.50 10.74 -25.50
CA TYR A 46 -0.27 11.24 -26.12
C TYR A 46 0.93 10.95 -25.19
N TYR A 47 1.87 10.18 -25.70
CA TYR A 47 3.10 9.85 -25.00
C TYR A 47 4.20 10.87 -25.28
N LEU A 48 4.87 11.34 -24.25
CA LEU A 48 6.00 12.26 -24.28
C LEU A 48 7.25 11.54 -23.78
N ASN A 49 8.20 11.31 -24.68
CA ASN A 49 9.54 10.88 -24.32
C ASN A 49 10.37 12.12 -24.03
N LEU A 50 10.52 12.48 -22.74
CA LEU A 50 11.18 13.73 -22.32
C LEU A 50 12.69 13.56 -22.19
N ALA A 51 13.13 12.44 -21.60
CA ALA A 51 14.52 12.07 -21.38
C ALA A 51 14.63 10.54 -21.24
N PRO A 52 15.84 9.96 -21.21
CA PRO A 52 16.01 8.52 -20.99
C PRO A 52 15.34 7.99 -19.70
N ASP A 53 15.33 8.81 -18.67
CA ASP A 53 14.84 8.54 -17.32
C ASP A 53 13.50 9.23 -16.99
N TYR A 54 12.97 10.09 -17.89
CA TYR A 54 11.71 10.80 -17.74
C TYR A 54 10.77 10.56 -18.91
N ASP A 55 9.51 10.29 -18.61
CA ASP A 55 8.45 10.33 -19.60
C ASP A 55 7.15 10.90 -19.02
N ALA A 56 6.22 11.24 -19.91
CA ALA A 56 4.88 11.62 -19.51
C ALA A 56 3.84 11.04 -20.48
N LEU A 57 2.67 10.77 -19.93
CA LEU A 57 1.49 10.36 -20.67
C LEU A 57 0.37 11.35 -20.40
N MET A 58 -0.05 12.08 -21.43
CA MET A 58 -1.23 12.95 -21.37
C MET A 58 -2.41 12.19 -21.94
N THR A 59 -3.53 12.19 -21.24
CA THR A 59 -4.70 11.40 -21.56
C THR A 59 -5.95 12.30 -21.54
N PRO A 60 -6.17 13.15 -22.58
CA PRO A 60 -7.43 13.84 -22.73
C PRO A 60 -8.53 12.82 -22.99
N ARG A 61 -9.64 12.94 -22.26
CA ARG A 61 -10.83 12.11 -22.35
C ARG A 61 -12.06 12.98 -22.46
N PHE A 62 -12.87 12.69 -23.41
CA PHE A 62 -14.20 13.30 -23.61
C PHE A 62 -15.27 12.25 -23.36
N THR A 63 -16.26 12.59 -22.55
CA THR A 63 -17.45 11.78 -22.32
C THR A 63 -18.71 12.62 -22.56
N GLU A 64 -19.72 11.99 -23.16
CA GLU A 64 -20.95 12.68 -23.56
C GLU A 64 -21.71 13.27 -22.36
N PHE A 65 -21.72 12.54 -21.21
CA PHE A 65 -22.45 12.93 -20.01
C PHE A 65 -21.55 13.41 -18.86
N GLY A 66 -20.28 13.06 -18.84
CA GLY A 66 -19.32 13.43 -17.77
C GLY A 66 -18.37 14.58 -18.13
N GLY A 67 -18.47 15.12 -19.39
CA GLY A 67 -17.65 16.25 -19.80
C GLY A 67 -16.24 15.86 -20.27
N THR A 68 -15.27 16.76 -20.04
CA THR A 68 -13.90 16.59 -20.53
C THR A 68 -12.92 16.57 -19.37
N THR A 69 -12.04 15.58 -19.33
CA THR A 69 -10.96 15.48 -18.36
C THR A 69 -9.59 15.40 -19.04
N LEU A 70 -8.56 15.85 -18.34
CA LEU A 70 -7.17 15.69 -18.73
C LEU A 70 -6.41 14.92 -17.67
N GLY A 71 -6.15 13.65 -17.92
CA GLY A 71 -5.21 12.85 -17.15
C GLY A 71 -3.78 13.13 -17.59
N THR A 72 -2.87 13.29 -16.65
CA THR A 72 -1.44 13.44 -16.92
C THR A 72 -0.67 12.57 -15.95
N LYS A 73 0.13 11.64 -16.47
CA LYS A 73 1.02 10.78 -15.68
C LYS A 73 2.46 11.09 -16.05
N ILE A 74 3.24 11.58 -15.09
CA ILE A 74 4.67 11.83 -15.24
C ILE A 74 5.39 10.71 -14.50
N ARG A 75 6.42 10.14 -15.11
CA ARG A 75 7.27 9.10 -14.50
C ARG A 75 8.72 9.50 -14.57
N HIS A 76 9.43 9.18 -13.51
CA HIS A 76 10.87 9.29 -13.43
C HIS A 76 11.42 7.99 -12.82
N MET A 77 12.51 7.47 -13.39
CA MET A 77 13.17 6.27 -12.90
C MET A 77 14.68 6.38 -13.11
N ASN A 78 15.43 6.18 -12.05
CA ASN A 78 16.88 6.03 -12.09
C ASN A 78 17.28 4.68 -11.47
N ALA A 79 18.57 4.45 -11.27
CA ALA A 79 19.07 3.19 -10.72
C ALA A 79 18.54 2.89 -9.30
N ASP A 80 18.32 3.92 -8.49
CA ASP A 80 18.03 3.79 -7.07
C ASP A 80 16.60 4.21 -6.71
N SER A 81 15.82 4.78 -7.62
CA SER A 81 14.47 5.25 -7.32
C SER A 81 13.56 5.29 -8.53
N GLU A 82 12.26 5.10 -8.25
CA GLU A 82 11.17 5.31 -9.19
C GLU A 82 10.12 6.25 -8.59
N GLN A 83 9.60 7.16 -9.43
CA GLN A 83 8.54 8.08 -9.04
C GLN A 83 7.48 8.17 -10.12
N SER A 84 6.23 8.33 -9.72
CA SER A 84 5.16 8.67 -10.64
C SER A 84 4.21 9.67 -10.01
N LEU A 85 3.85 10.69 -10.76
CA LEU A 85 2.79 11.63 -10.43
C LEU A 85 1.68 11.47 -11.46
N TYR A 86 0.49 11.14 -11.00
CA TYR A 86 -0.74 11.15 -11.79
C TYR A 86 -1.61 12.30 -11.32
N PHE A 87 -2.08 13.09 -12.24
CA PHE A 87 -3.03 14.16 -12.01
C PHE A 87 -4.14 14.07 -13.06
N ASN A 88 -5.38 14.03 -12.63
CA ASN A 88 -6.55 14.08 -13.50
C ASN A 88 -7.41 15.29 -13.12
N TRP A 89 -7.70 16.12 -14.09
CA TRP A 89 -8.43 17.35 -13.91
C TRP A 89 -9.64 17.42 -14.84
N ALA A 90 -10.80 17.77 -14.30
CA ALA A 90 -11.99 18.08 -15.08
C ALA A 90 -11.85 19.46 -15.69
N LEU A 91 -11.68 19.52 -17.01
CA LEU A 91 -11.67 20.78 -17.78
C LEU A 91 -13.08 21.32 -17.94
N SER A 92 -14.05 20.42 -18.11
CA SER A 92 -15.49 20.72 -18.04
C SER A 92 -16.20 19.57 -17.36
N ASP A 93 -17.11 19.87 -16.48
CA ASP A 93 -17.92 18.91 -15.74
C ASP A 93 -19.37 19.41 -15.70
N PRO A 94 -20.30 18.81 -16.46
CA PRO A 94 -21.71 19.23 -16.45
C PRO A 94 -22.43 18.90 -15.14
N ASN A 95 -21.85 18.03 -14.31
CA ASN A 95 -22.43 17.57 -13.04
C ASN A 95 -21.97 18.40 -11.83
N SER A 96 -20.99 19.29 -12.00
CA SER A 96 -20.43 20.09 -10.90
C SER A 96 -20.06 21.49 -11.33
N THR A 97 -20.32 22.46 -10.46
CA THR A 97 -19.83 23.83 -10.60
C THR A 97 -18.43 24.04 -10.00
N GLN A 98 -17.93 23.06 -9.26
CA GLN A 98 -16.60 23.09 -8.65
C GLN A 98 -15.58 22.40 -9.56
N GLN A 99 -14.34 22.87 -9.50
CA GLN A 99 -13.24 22.21 -10.18
C GLN A 99 -12.93 20.89 -9.51
N ARG A 100 -13.03 19.80 -10.26
CA ARG A 100 -12.78 18.45 -9.79
C ARG A 100 -11.45 17.93 -10.26
N TRP A 101 -10.76 17.26 -9.37
CA TRP A 101 -9.45 16.70 -9.64
C TRP A 101 -9.16 15.46 -8.77
N LEU A 102 -8.24 14.63 -9.27
CA LEU A 102 -7.61 13.53 -8.54
C LEU A 102 -6.11 13.66 -8.72
N THR A 103 -5.35 13.47 -7.66
CA THR A 103 -3.89 13.35 -7.73
C THR A 103 -3.41 12.11 -6.99
N GLU A 104 -2.40 11.45 -7.57
CA GLU A 104 -1.72 10.33 -6.97
C GLU A 104 -0.22 10.45 -7.19
N PHE A 105 0.55 10.43 -6.11
CA PHE A 105 2.01 10.44 -6.13
C PHE A 105 2.52 9.14 -5.52
N ASN A 106 3.38 8.45 -6.26
CA ASN A 106 4.07 7.25 -5.82
C ASN A 106 5.58 7.48 -5.91
N HIS A 107 6.29 7.10 -4.86
CA HIS A 107 7.74 7.06 -4.82
C HIS A 107 8.19 5.77 -4.14
N LYS A 108 9.22 5.14 -4.71
CA LYS A 108 10.01 4.10 -4.06
C LYS A 108 11.48 4.39 -4.33
N GLY A 109 12.31 4.28 -3.30
CA GLY A 109 13.73 4.56 -3.44
C GLY A 109 14.58 3.74 -2.47
N GLN A 110 15.76 3.38 -2.93
CA GLN A 110 16.82 2.78 -2.13
C GLN A 110 17.85 3.87 -1.82
N ILE A 111 17.87 4.34 -0.57
CA ILE A 111 18.76 5.42 -0.10
C ILE A 111 20.18 4.85 0.13
N SER A 112 20.23 3.62 0.65
CA SER A 112 21.46 2.86 0.87
C SER A 112 21.14 1.35 0.83
N PRO A 113 22.10 0.42 0.85
CA PRO A 113 21.83 -1.00 0.89
C PRO A 113 20.90 -1.44 2.03
N THR A 114 20.85 -0.67 3.13
CA THR A 114 20.04 -0.98 4.32
C THR A 114 18.86 -0.04 4.51
N LEU A 115 18.74 1.06 3.74
CA LEU A 115 17.73 2.10 3.96
C LEU A 115 16.92 2.35 2.70
N SER A 116 15.61 2.17 2.78
CA SER A 116 14.67 2.42 1.69
C SER A 116 13.60 3.44 2.08
N SER A 117 13.04 4.11 1.10
CA SER A 117 11.91 5.04 1.26
C SER A 117 10.75 4.68 0.35
N SER A 118 9.55 4.95 0.81
CA SER A 118 8.35 4.85 -0.02
C SER A 118 7.35 5.93 0.36
N ILE A 119 6.71 6.50 -0.66
CA ILE A 119 5.63 7.48 -0.49
C ILE A 119 4.50 7.08 -1.42
N HIS A 120 3.30 7.05 -0.87
CA HIS A 120 2.07 6.93 -1.61
C HIS A 120 1.09 7.98 -1.11
N ILE A 121 0.76 8.95 -1.94
CA ILE A 121 -0.18 10.02 -1.63
C ILE A 121 -1.30 9.97 -2.64
N LYS A 122 -2.55 9.90 -2.17
CA LYS A 122 -3.73 9.98 -3.02
C LYS A 122 -4.71 10.99 -2.43
N ARG A 123 -5.16 11.93 -3.27
CA ARG A 123 -6.08 13.00 -2.89
C ARG A 123 -7.07 13.26 -4.02
N VAL A 124 -8.26 13.67 -3.65
CA VAL A 124 -9.32 14.09 -4.57
C VAL A 124 -9.95 15.39 -4.11
N SER A 125 -10.58 16.10 -5.01
CA SER A 125 -11.37 17.30 -4.66
C SER A 125 -12.56 16.98 -3.77
N ASP A 126 -13.26 15.89 -4.09
CA ASP A 126 -14.50 15.45 -3.43
C ASP A 126 -14.73 13.94 -3.66
N ALA A 127 -15.69 13.38 -2.93
CA ALA A 127 -15.99 11.93 -2.98
C ALA A 127 -16.61 11.47 -4.31
N GLU A 128 -17.31 12.35 -5.01
CA GLU A 128 -18.06 12.00 -6.22
C GLU A 128 -17.16 11.87 -7.46
N VAL A 129 -15.89 12.34 -7.37
CA VAL A 129 -14.88 12.20 -8.46
C VAL A 129 -14.76 10.77 -8.97
N PHE A 130 -14.86 9.78 -8.10
CA PHE A 130 -14.74 8.37 -8.47
C PHE A 130 -15.92 7.87 -9.29
N ASN A 131 -17.13 8.31 -8.94
CA ASN A 131 -18.35 7.93 -9.62
C ASN A 131 -18.48 8.64 -10.98
N ASP A 132 -18.24 9.94 -10.98
CA ASP A 132 -18.50 10.79 -12.14
C ASP A 132 -17.43 10.65 -13.24
N PHE A 133 -16.20 10.25 -12.86
CA PHE A 133 -15.16 9.99 -13.86
C PHE A 133 -15.01 8.50 -14.22
N ASP A 134 -15.86 7.63 -13.67
CA ASP A 134 -15.80 6.17 -13.88
C ASP A 134 -14.35 5.64 -13.70
N LEU A 135 -13.74 6.02 -12.60
CA LEU A 135 -12.40 5.57 -12.22
C LEU A 135 -12.53 4.24 -11.48
N THR A 136 -12.81 3.17 -12.21
CA THR A 136 -13.16 1.83 -11.70
C THR A 136 -12.15 1.21 -10.72
N GLN A 137 -10.90 1.66 -10.70
CA GLN A 137 -9.91 1.21 -9.72
C GLN A 137 -10.11 1.76 -8.30
N ALA A 138 -10.93 2.77 -8.13
CA ALA A 138 -11.16 3.43 -6.85
C ALA A 138 -12.47 3.00 -6.15
N ALA A 139 -13.30 2.20 -6.78
CA ALA A 139 -14.60 1.76 -6.26
C ALA A 139 -14.52 0.96 -4.94
N ASN A 140 -13.33 0.52 -4.52
CA ASN A 140 -13.11 -0.17 -3.24
C ASN A 140 -12.77 0.77 -2.07
N GLU A 141 -12.55 2.06 -2.32
CA GLU A 141 -12.18 3.06 -1.30
C GLU A 141 -13.39 3.93 -0.96
N THR A 142 -14.40 3.32 -0.33
CA THR A 142 -15.69 3.98 -0.12
C THR A 142 -15.73 5.04 0.97
N ASN A 143 -14.80 5.02 1.94
CA ASN A 143 -14.90 5.87 3.14
C ASN A 143 -13.74 6.88 3.29
N SER A 144 -12.50 6.48 2.95
CA SER A 144 -11.34 7.35 3.10
C SER A 144 -10.19 6.93 2.18
N LEU A 145 -9.35 7.91 1.79
CA LEU A 145 -8.12 7.71 1.04
C LEU A 145 -6.93 7.79 1.97
N ALA A 146 -6.21 6.70 2.11
CA ALA A 146 -4.97 6.65 2.87
C ALA A 146 -3.80 7.23 2.05
N SER A 147 -2.95 8.01 2.74
CA SER A 147 -1.65 8.44 2.22
C SER A 147 -0.58 8.07 3.22
N LYS A 148 0.54 7.56 2.73
CA LYS A 148 1.62 7.03 3.56
C LYS A 148 2.97 7.50 3.04
N ALA A 149 3.80 8.02 3.93
CA ALA A 149 5.23 8.22 3.70
C ALA A 149 5.99 7.37 4.72
N GLN A 150 6.99 6.62 4.27
CA GLN A 150 7.68 5.66 5.11
C GLN A 150 9.16 5.57 4.73
N VAL A 151 10.00 5.43 5.76
CA VAL A 151 11.41 5.04 5.66
C VAL A 151 11.59 3.72 6.41
N ASN A 152 12.29 2.78 5.78
CA ASN A 152 12.55 1.45 6.33
C ASN A 152 14.05 1.22 6.38
N TYR A 153 14.49 0.72 7.51
CA TYR A 153 15.82 0.18 7.72
C TYR A 153 15.74 -1.35 7.78
N GLN A 154 16.64 -2.02 7.06
CA GLN A 154 16.85 -3.46 7.10
C GLN A 154 18.36 -3.71 7.15
N GLY A 155 18.84 -4.27 8.26
CA GLY A 155 20.27 -4.47 8.48
C GLY A 155 20.57 -5.82 9.12
N ASP A 156 21.85 -6.15 9.17
CA ASP A 156 22.35 -7.43 9.71
C ASP A 156 22.67 -7.36 11.22
N ASN A 157 22.41 -6.21 11.86
CA ASN A 157 22.62 -6.09 13.28
C ASN A 157 21.59 -6.92 14.06
N VAL A 158 22.07 -7.87 14.84
CA VAL A 158 21.20 -8.78 15.60
C VAL A 158 20.28 -8.04 16.56
N TRP A 159 20.75 -6.93 17.17
CA TRP A 159 19.95 -6.14 18.10
C TRP A 159 18.96 -5.19 17.42
N LEU A 160 19.20 -4.84 16.15
CA LEU A 160 18.33 -4.02 15.35
C LEU A 160 18.35 -4.53 13.90
N SER A 161 17.54 -5.53 13.63
CA SER A 161 17.45 -6.12 12.29
C SER A 161 16.53 -5.32 11.36
N SER A 162 15.53 -4.66 11.92
CA SER A 162 14.65 -3.79 11.14
C SER A 162 14.10 -2.62 11.96
N ALA A 163 13.89 -1.50 11.29
CA ALA A 163 13.19 -0.34 11.82
C ALA A 163 12.33 0.30 10.72
N SER A 164 11.22 0.87 11.09
CA SER A 164 10.45 1.71 10.17
C SER A 164 9.89 2.95 10.88
N LEU A 165 9.79 4.04 10.13
CA LEU A 165 9.09 5.24 10.54
C LEU A 165 8.14 5.63 9.42
N ALA A 166 6.85 5.72 9.74
CA ALA A 166 5.82 6.08 8.79
C ALA A 166 4.94 7.23 9.32
N LEU A 167 4.45 8.04 8.37
CA LEU A 167 3.39 9.02 8.55
C LEU A 167 2.21 8.55 7.71
N ILE A 168 1.07 8.30 8.34
CA ILE A 168 -0.14 7.81 7.68
C ILE A 168 -1.26 8.80 7.93
N THR A 169 -1.83 9.36 6.88
CA THR A 169 -2.94 10.30 6.92
C THR A 169 -4.09 9.82 6.05
N HIS A 170 -5.31 10.25 6.37
CA HIS A 170 -6.51 9.90 5.64
C HIS A 170 -7.24 11.16 5.16
N GLN A 171 -7.70 11.15 3.92
CA GLN A 171 -8.74 12.07 3.46
C GLN A 171 -10.08 11.35 3.58
N ASN A 172 -10.95 11.83 4.45
CA ASN A 172 -12.29 11.27 4.60
C ASN A 172 -13.15 11.70 3.41
N LEU A 173 -13.84 10.74 2.80
CA LEU A 173 -14.75 10.94 1.67
C LEU A 173 -16.20 10.96 2.08
N THR A 174 -16.52 10.52 3.30
CA THR A 174 -17.87 10.46 3.83
C THR A 174 -17.97 11.26 5.13
N THR A 175 -19.19 11.62 5.51
CA THR A 175 -19.49 12.24 6.80
C THR A 175 -19.53 11.24 7.97
N SER A 176 -19.21 9.98 7.70
CA SER A 176 -19.08 8.94 8.73
C SER A 176 -17.90 9.22 9.67
N THR A 177 -17.70 8.33 10.64
CA THR A 177 -16.58 8.45 11.58
C THR A 177 -15.24 8.49 10.85
N PRO A 178 -14.45 9.57 10.98
CA PRO A 178 -13.16 9.71 10.32
C PRO A 178 -12.18 8.60 10.70
N ALA A 179 -11.39 8.15 9.72
CA ALA A 179 -10.29 7.22 9.98
C ALA A 179 -9.21 7.87 10.86
N TYR A 180 -8.49 7.05 11.62
CA TYR A 180 -7.38 7.54 12.42
C TYR A 180 -6.12 7.71 11.57
N ASP A 181 -5.55 8.90 11.62
CA ASP A 181 -4.17 9.15 11.20
C ASP A 181 -3.21 8.55 12.22
N GLN A 182 -2.03 8.14 11.75
CA GLN A 182 -0.94 7.69 12.60
C GLN A 182 0.26 8.60 12.35
N LEU A 183 0.52 9.52 13.30
CA LEU A 183 1.50 10.58 13.16
C LEU A 183 2.33 10.74 14.45
N PRO A 184 3.43 10.02 14.60
CA PRO A 184 4.01 8.99 13.73
C PRO A 184 3.51 7.56 14.01
N HIS A 185 3.88 6.62 13.13
CA HIS A 185 3.94 5.19 13.38
C HIS A 185 5.40 4.72 13.24
N ALA A 186 5.97 4.19 14.30
CA ALA A 186 7.34 3.68 14.32
C ALA A 186 7.35 2.21 14.76
N SER A 187 8.18 1.41 14.12
CA SER A 187 8.43 0.03 14.54
C SER A 187 9.92 -0.29 14.57
N LEU A 188 10.31 -1.15 15.51
CA LEU A 188 11.66 -1.66 15.67
C LEU A 188 11.58 -3.15 15.94
N ALA A 189 12.48 -3.94 15.34
CA ALA A 189 12.60 -5.35 15.64
C ALA A 189 14.06 -5.79 15.61
N GLY A 190 14.36 -6.78 16.44
CA GLY A 190 15.66 -7.39 16.52
C GLY A 190 15.62 -8.68 17.33
N GLY A 191 16.76 -9.38 17.36
CA GLY A 191 16.86 -10.61 18.13
C GLY A 191 18.16 -11.32 17.82
N ALA A 192 18.60 -12.14 18.77
CA ALA A 192 19.82 -12.94 18.67
C ALA A 192 19.52 -14.40 18.97
N THR A 193 20.27 -15.30 18.32
CA THR A 193 20.31 -16.70 18.65
C THR A 193 21.64 -16.97 19.37
N ILE A 194 21.58 -17.64 20.48
CA ILE A 194 22.72 -18.08 21.29
C ILE A 194 22.63 -19.60 21.34
N ASP A 195 23.71 -20.27 21.03
CA ASP A 195 23.83 -21.71 21.24
C ASP A 195 24.24 -22.00 22.70
N TYR A 196 23.33 -22.58 23.45
CA TYR A 196 23.57 -23.02 24.79
C TYR A 196 23.62 -24.55 24.84
N ASP A 197 24.78 -25.12 25.10
CA ASP A 197 25.01 -26.57 25.15
C ASP A 197 24.48 -27.30 23.89
N SER A 198 24.79 -26.74 22.69
CA SER A 198 24.32 -27.18 21.37
C SER A 198 22.82 -27.03 21.12
N VAL A 199 22.10 -26.33 21.99
CA VAL A 199 20.69 -26.00 21.83
C VAL A 199 20.53 -24.53 21.43
N PRO A 200 19.98 -24.21 20.27
CA PRO A 200 19.78 -22.83 19.88
C PRO A 200 18.64 -22.19 20.71
N VAL A 201 18.94 -21.10 21.38
CA VAL A 201 17.97 -20.26 22.08
C VAL A 201 17.90 -18.92 21.35
N THR A 202 16.75 -18.59 20.83
CA THR A 202 16.52 -17.35 20.08
C THR A 202 15.65 -16.39 20.89
N GLY A 203 16.24 -15.24 21.26
CA GLY A 203 15.51 -14.10 21.81
C GLY A 203 15.14 -13.12 20.69
N ARG A 204 13.90 -12.66 20.64
CA ARG A 204 13.43 -11.64 19.69
C ARG A 204 12.58 -10.61 20.39
N TYR A 205 12.54 -9.41 19.85
CA TYR A 205 11.60 -8.38 20.26
C TYR A 205 11.03 -7.64 19.07
N GLN A 206 9.82 -7.16 19.23
CA GLN A 206 9.17 -6.20 18.34
C GLN A 206 8.61 -5.08 19.21
N LEU A 207 8.89 -3.83 18.83
CA LEU A 207 8.36 -2.63 19.47
C LEU A 207 7.63 -1.80 18.40
N ASP A 208 6.37 -1.48 18.66
CA ASP A 208 5.56 -0.60 17.82
C ASP A 208 5.06 0.59 18.63
N LEU A 209 5.22 1.79 18.09
CA LEU A 209 4.70 3.03 18.65
C LEU A 209 3.80 3.68 17.60
N SER A 210 2.58 4.05 17.97
CA SER A 210 1.65 4.76 17.10
C SER A 210 0.96 5.87 17.86
N HIS A 211 1.01 7.07 17.31
CA HIS A 211 0.18 8.18 17.81
C HIS A 211 -1.02 8.34 16.87
N PHE A 212 -2.22 8.12 17.44
CA PHE A 212 -3.49 8.15 16.72
C PHE A 212 -4.18 9.50 16.89
N THR A 213 -4.47 10.18 15.79
CA THR A 213 -5.21 11.44 15.75
C THR A 213 -6.26 11.38 14.65
N ARG A 214 -7.30 12.19 14.75
CA ARG A 214 -8.31 12.38 13.70
C ARG A 214 -9.04 13.69 13.92
N ASP A 215 -9.74 14.17 12.92
CA ASP A 215 -10.67 15.29 13.11
C ASP A 215 -11.84 14.83 14.00
N THR A 216 -12.00 15.53 15.12
CA THR A 216 -13.03 15.24 16.11
C THR A 216 -14.13 16.31 16.16
N SER A 217 -14.03 17.36 15.33
CA SER A 217 -14.91 18.55 15.37
C SER A 217 -16.40 18.22 15.20
N HIS A 218 -16.71 17.16 14.46
CA HIS A 218 -18.07 16.72 14.17
C HIS A 218 -18.50 15.48 14.94
N LEU A 219 -17.66 14.99 15.87
CA LEU A 219 -17.93 13.76 16.60
C LEU A 219 -18.54 14.03 17.96
N ALA A 220 -19.42 13.13 18.40
CA ALA A 220 -19.91 13.13 19.77
C ALA A 220 -18.77 12.96 20.78
N ALA A 221 -18.88 13.51 21.96
CA ALA A 221 -17.81 13.53 22.98
C ALA A 221 -17.25 12.13 23.31
N ASN A 222 -18.08 11.09 23.27
CA ASN A 222 -17.66 9.71 23.50
C ASN A 222 -16.90 9.08 22.33
N SER A 223 -16.84 9.74 21.19
CA SER A 223 -16.19 9.29 19.97
C SER A 223 -14.96 10.13 19.60
N GLN A 224 -14.54 11.07 20.47
CA GLN A 224 -13.41 11.98 20.21
C GLN A 224 -12.06 11.41 20.68
N LEU A 225 -12.00 10.13 20.99
CA LEU A 225 -10.80 9.47 21.49
C LEU A 225 -9.62 9.61 20.50
N THR A 226 -8.48 10.02 21.02
CA THR A 226 -7.18 10.03 20.35
C THR A 226 -6.14 9.46 21.32
N GLY A 227 -4.89 9.31 20.94
CA GLY A 227 -3.89 8.89 21.90
C GLY A 227 -2.72 8.12 21.32
N THR A 228 -1.86 7.63 22.20
CA THR A 228 -0.66 6.88 21.84
C THR A 228 -0.78 5.43 22.29
N ARG A 229 -0.38 4.52 21.41
CA ARG A 229 -0.21 3.09 21.71
C ARG A 229 1.27 2.72 21.62
N ILE A 230 1.76 2.09 22.66
CA ILE A 230 3.08 1.44 22.69
C ILE A 230 2.83 -0.06 22.82
N HIS A 231 3.37 -0.84 21.90
CA HIS A 231 3.27 -2.30 21.93
C HIS A 231 4.66 -2.91 21.88
N LEU A 232 5.00 -3.70 22.89
CA LEU A 232 6.24 -4.44 22.99
C LEU A 232 5.93 -5.94 23.06
N GLN A 233 6.55 -6.72 22.18
CA GLN A 233 6.40 -8.17 22.14
C GLN A 233 7.76 -8.86 22.20
N PRO A 234 8.34 -9.06 23.40
CA PRO A 234 9.48 -9.94 23.56
C PRO A 234 9.06 -11.41 23.42
N SER A 235 9.96 -12.22 22.90
CA SER A 235 9.78 -13.66 22.79
C SER A 235 11.09 -14.40 22.92
N VAL A 236 11.01 -15.62 23.48
CA VAL A 236 12.12 -16.56 23.54
C VAL A 236 11.64 -17.88 22.95
N SER A 237 12.42 -18.46 22.08
CA SER A 237 12.14 -19.75 21.45
C SER A 237 13.39 -20.60 21.37
N SER A 238 13.20 -21.91 21.33
CA SER A 238 14.27 -22.88 21.10
C SER A 238 13.81 -23.92 20.08
N SER A 239 14.74 -24.66 19.52
CA SER A 239 14.44 -25.74 18.56
C SER A 239 15.37 -26.91 18.82
N TRP A 240 14.78 -27.99 19.27
CA TRP A 240 15.44 -29.30 19.38
C TRP A 240 14.95 -30.17 18.23
N THR A 241 15.86 -30.56 17.37
CA THR A 241 15.53 -31.40 16.21
C THR A 241 16.48 -32.59 16.20
N THR A 242 15.91 -33.77 16.06
CA THR A 242 16.61 -35.05 15.84
C THR A 242 16.24 -35.59 14.45
N ASP A 243 16.83 -36.69 14.05
CA ASP A 243 16.51 -37.31 12.76
C ASP A 243 15.04 -37.79 12.66
N TYR A 244 14.37 -37.96 13.78
CA TYR A 244 13.01 -38.53 13.86
C TYR A 244 11.99 -37.70 14.63
N SER A 245 12.40 -36.57 15.23
CA SER A 245 11.48 -35.72 16.01
C SER A 245 11.95 -34.29 16.11
N PHE A 246 11.00 -33.38 16.35
CA PHE A 246 11.31 -32.01 16.72
C PHE A 246 10.43 -31.51 17.87
N ILE A 247 10.96 -30.61 18.67
CA ILE A 247 10.26 -29.88 19.73
C ILE A 247 10.70 -28.42 19.67
N LYS A 248 9.74 -27.50 19.44
CA LYS A 248 9.98 -26.07 19.27
C LYS A 248 9.09 -25.25 20.22
N PRO A 249 9.49 -25.11 21.49
CA PRO A 249 8.78 -24.24 22.41
C PRO A 249 9.04 -22.75 22.08
N LYS A 250 8.02 -21.93 22.29
CA LYS A 250 8.10 -20.48 22.21
C LYS A 250 7.27 -19.84 23.30
N LEU A 251 7.87 -18.93 24.02
CA LEU A 251 7.22 -18.06 25.01
C LEU A 251 7.24 -16.64 24.50
N SER A 252 6.10 -15.96 24.49
CA SER A 252 5.99 -14.54 24.12
C SER A 252 5.13 -13.78 25.12
N LEU A 253 5.47 -12.50 25.32
CA LEU A 253 4.81 -11.63 26.27
C LEU A 253 4.39 -10.30 25.61
N PRO A 254 3.31 -10.28 24.81
CA PRO A 254 2.77 -9.03 24.30
C PRO A 254 2.31 -8.09 25.42
N ILE A 255 2.91 -6.91 25.48
CA ILE A 255 2.59 -5.83 26.39
C ILE A 255 2.12 -4.65 25.57
N THR A 256 0.90 -4.16 25.81
CA THR A 256 0.37 -3.00 25.13
C THR A 256 -0.04 -1.96 26.16
N GLN A 257 0.50 -0.74 26.00
CA GLN A 257 0.13 0.42 26.78
C GLN A 257 -0.58 1.43 25.91
N TYR A 258 -1.71 1.92 26.39
CA TYR A 258 -2.49 3.00 25.79
C TYR A 258 -2.42 4.23 26.68
N GLN A 259 -2.17 5.39 26.07
CA GLN A 259 -2.34 6.71 26.67
C GLN A 259 -3.35 7.45 25.83
N LEU A 260 -4.57 7.56 26.34
CA LEU A 260 -5.70 8.13 25.64
C LEU A 260 -5.88 9.60 26.00
N ALA A 261 -6.21 10.42 25.04
CA ALA A 261 -6.65 11.80 25.18
C ALA A 261 -8.12 11.93 24.79
N ASN A 262 -8.76 13.00 25.26
CA ASN A 262 -10.18 13.27 25.03
C ASN A 262 -11.09 12.12 25.51
N THR A 263 -10.73 11.53 26.65
CA THR A 263 -11.47 10.41 27.23
C THR A 263 -12.73 10.91 27.94
N PRO A 264 -13.91 10.28 27.72
CA PRO A 264 -15.08 10.45 28.57
C PRO A 264 -14.74 10.07 30.04
N THR A 265 -15.51 10.63 30.99
CA THR A 265 -15.28 10.46 32.41
C THR A 265 -15.31 9.00 32.91
N ASN A 266 -15.93 8.10 32.14
CA ASN A 266 -16.06 6.68 32.43
C ASN A 266 -14.93 5.81 31.82
N ILE A 267 -13.98 6.40 31.08
CA ILE A 267 -12.87 5.68 30.46
C ILE A 267 -11.55 6.12 31.08
N GLN A 268 -10.74 5.14 31.50
CA GLN A 268 -9.41 5.41 32.01
C GLN A 268 -8.49 5.92 30.89
N ALA A 269 -7.81 7.05 31.14
CA ALA A 269 -6.88 7.65 30.19
C ALA A 269 -5.63 6.79 29.93
N SER A 270 -5.26 5.94 30.87
CA SER A 270 -4.14 5.01 30.69
C SER A 270 -4.59 3.58 30.96
N LYS A 271 -4.20 2.66 30.06
CA LYS A 271 -4.50 1.24 30.20
C LYS A 271 -3.32 0.39 29.71
N THR A 272 -2.94 -0.58 30.52
CA THR A 272 -1.92 -1.58 30.15
C THR A 272 -2.58 -2.95 30.01
N ARG A 273 -2.23 -3.67 28.95
CA ARG A 273 -2.63 -5.06 28.73
C ARG A 273 -1.38 -5.90 28.55
N MET A 274 -1.34 -7.04 29.24
CA MET A 274 -0.26 -8.03 29.17
C MET A 274 -0.90 -9.40 28.95
N VAL A 275 -0.43 -10.15 27.97
CA VAL A 275 -1.01 -11.44 27.58
C VAL A 275 0.12 -12.45 27.34
N PRO A 276 0.56 -13.18 28.38
CA PRO A 276 1.54 -14.26 28.18
C PRO A 276 0.99 -15.32 27.21
N GLN A 277 1.83 -15.77 26.28
CA GLN A 277 1.49 -16.78 25.29
C GLN A 277 2.58 -17.83 25.26
N PHE A 278 2.16 -19.10 25.35
CA PHE A 278 3.02 -20.24 25.15
C PHE A 278 2.58 -21.00 23.91
N GLU A 279 3.53 -21.33 23.06
CA GLU A 279 3.36 -22.10 21.84
C GLU A 279 4.32 -23.29 21.89
N LEU A 280 3.83 -24.46 21.58
CA LEU A 280 4.63 -25.68 21.47
C LEU A 280 4.33 -26.33 20.12
N ASP A 281 5.33 -26.32 19.24
CA ASP A 281 5.27 -27.09 17.98
C ASP A 281 6.14 -28.33 18.16
N THR A 282 5.55 -29.52 17.99
CA THR A 282 6.24 -30.80 18.13
C THR A 282 5.73 -31.79 17.10
N GLY A 283 6.63 -32.63 16.60
CA GLY A 283 6.27 -33.61 15.60
C GLY A 283 7.25 -34.78 15.55
N LEU A 284 6.80 -35.84 14.93
CA LEU A 284 7.61 -37.02 14.61
C LEU A 284 7.83 -37.06 13.09
N LEU A 285 9.03 -37.48 12.69
CA LEU A 285 9.42 -37.63 11.29
C LEU A 285 9.61 -39.13 11.04
N PHE A 286 8.74 -39.72 10.21
CA PHE A 286 8.90 -41.10 9.76
C PHE A 286 9.22 -41.10 8.28
N GLU A 287 10.32 -41.74 7.92
CA GLU A 287 10.71 -41.95 6.53
C GLU A 287 10.81 -43.44 6.25
N ARG A 288 10.26 -43.84 5.12
CA ARG A 288 10.36 -45.20 4.61
C ARG A 288 10.75 -45.20 3.15
N GLU A 289 11.81 -45.92 2.84
CA GLU A 289 12.16 -46.22 1.46
C GLU A 289 11.26 -47.33 0.91
N LEU A 290 10.70 -47.08 -0.26
CA LEU A 290 9.92 -48.03 -1.03
C LEU A 290 10.77 -48.60 -2.19
N ASN A 291 10.45 -49.83 -2.60
CA ASN A 291 11.09 -50.41 -3.78
C ASN A 291 10.87 -49.50 -5.00
N MET A 292 11.88 -49.32 -5.84
CA MET A 292 11.93 -48.46 -7.03
C MET A 292 12.41 -47.01 -6.79
N GLY A 293 13.08 -46.71 -5.66
CA GLY A 293 13.65 -45.40 -5.41
C GLY A 293 12.64 -44.32 -4.98
N TYR A 294 11.48 -44.71 -4.51
CA TYR A 294 10.51 -43.80 -3.88
C TYR A 294 10.71 -43.76 -2.36
N SER A 295 10.71 -42.56 -1.78
CA SER A 295 10.64 -42.39 -0.33
C SER A 295 9.23 -41.94 0.07
N GLN A 296 8.74 -42.41 1.18
CA GLN A 296 7.49 -42.02 1.80
C GLN A 296 7.78 -41.37 3.16
N THR A 297 7.33 -40.12 3.35
CA THR A 297 7.47 -39.38 4.60
C THR A 297 6.11 -39.25 5.28
N LEU A 298 6.04 -39.41 6.59
CA LEU A 298 4.88 -39.17 7.43
C LEU A 298 5.29 -38.27 8.59
N GLU A 299 4.69 -37.10 8.69
CA GLU A 299 4.95 -36.10 9.73
C GLU A 299 3.69 -35.84 10.57
N PRO A 300 3.38 -36.59 11.60
CA PRO A 300 2.35 -36.24 12.55
C PRO A 300 2.83 -35.06 13.42
N ARG A 301 1.96 -34.03 13.53
CA ARG A 301 2.17 -32.84 14.34
C ARG A 301 1.10 -32.69 15.41
#